data_87b36514ccada60b4e4eac468eb346b2
#
_entry.id   87b36514ccada60b4e4eac468eb346b2
#
_cell.length_a   1.000
_cell.length_b   1.000
_cell.length_c   1.000
_cell.angle_alpha   90.00
_cell.angle_beta   90.00
_cell.angle_gamma   90.00
#
_symmetry.space_group_name_H-M   'P 1'
#
loop_
_entity.id
_entity.type
_entity.pdbx_description
1 polymer ?
#
loop_
_entity_poly.entity_id
_entity_poly.type
_entity_poly.pdbx_seq_one_letter_code
_entity_poly.pdbx_strand_id
1 'polypeptide(L)'
;MNHNSGNFSGSRTAHRTLGAMLAAIAMMAASGLAVSQDKHVKREERDEISFNLLPNPAVVDCLRANPYEEPRARATVIRGKQNDTLILDLDGIKPGLAFDLFTVQNSFFQANGTKDPNFTGSFGLAWYQSDIKIGKATDDGHVQIKTILLDDIFGFDPDVRLAPTNTFHLGFWFDNPQDAAALPTCHFDPTRPTPFNGEHKAGPFAMLSVPDAKSGLGPLCTDPNNSTTPATCTL
;
A
#
# COMPACT_ATOMS: atom_id res chain seq x y z
N MET A 1 -45.74 29.49 -20.39
CA MET A 1 -46.60 29.68 -19.18
C MET A 1 -45.62 29.89 -18.04
N ASN A 2 -45.40 31.11 -17.77
CA ASN A 2 -45.69 31.98 -16.60
C ASN A 2 -44.91 31.56 -15.34
N HIS A 3 -43.90 32.35 -15.05
CA HIS A 3 -43.82 33.52 -14.11
C HIS A 3 -43.83 33.12 -12.65
N ASN A 4 -42.81 33.44 -11.86
CA ASN A 4 -42.86 34.67 -11.09
C ASN A 4 -41.53 35.02 -10.40
N SER A 5 -41.17 36.30 -10.58
CA SER A 5 -40.10 37.04 -9.94
C SER A 5 -40.58 37.56 -8.56
N GLY A 6 -39.66 37.74 -7.63
CA GLY A 6 -39.93 38.44 -6.38
C GLY A 6 -38.69 39.12 -5.82
N ASN A 7 -38.46 40.34 -6.30
CA ASN A 7 -37.57 41.35 -5.71
C ASN A 7 -38.22 41.95 -4.47
N PHE A 8 -37.48 42.15 -3.38
CA PHE A 8 -37.79 43.17 -2.37
C PHE A 8 -36.52 43.92 -1.96
N SER A 9 -36.50 45.16 -2.36
CA SER A 9 -35.62 46.25 -1.91
C SER A 9 -36.28 46.94 -0.72
N GLY A 10 -35.48 47.37 0.26
CA GLY A 10 -35.93 48.17 1.38
C GLY A 10 -34.79 48.91 2.05
N SER A 11 -34.63 50.16 1.67
CA SER A 11 -33.68 51.17 2.16
C SER A 11 -34.28 51.93 3.36
N ARG A 12 -33.42 52.61 4.15
CA ARG A 12 -33.58 53.81 5.03
C ARG A 12 -33.27 53.50 6.49
N THR A 13 -32.70 54.36 7.32
CA THR A 13 -32.09 55.69 7.25
C THR A 13 -31.39 55.96 8.59
N ALA A 14 -30.41 56.85 8.57
CA ALA A 14 -29.59 57.35 9.66
C ALA A 14 -30.35 57.96 10.85
N HIS A 15 -29.72 57.92 12.03
CA HIS A 15 -29.73 59.09 12.96
C HIS A 15 -28.46 59.11 13.85
N ARG A 16 -27.86 60.30 13.84
CA ARG A 16 -26.76 60.82 14.68
C ARG A 16 -27.26 61.05 16.11
N THR A 17 -26.41 60.83 17.11
CA THR A 17 -26.29 61.79 18.23
C THR A 17 -24.91 61.68 18.87
N LEU A 18 -24.28 62.83 19.05
CA LEU A 18 -23.08 63.15 19.81
C LEU A 18 -23.30 62.93 21.28
N GLY A 19 -22.26 62.51 21.99
CA GLY A 19 -22.17 62.60 23.44
C GLY A 19 -20.75 62.36 23.93
N ALA A 20 -20.01 63.44 24.14
CA ALA A 20 -18.68 63.43 24.74
C ALA A 20 -18.78 63.31 26.28
N MET A 21 -17.98 62.46 26.87
CA MET A 21 -17.50 62.64 28.25
C MET A 21 -16.17 61.95 28.42
N LEU A 22 -15.16 62.75 28.77
CA LEU A 22 -13.86 62.38 29.24
C LEU A 22 -13.96 61.71 30.62
N ALA A 23 -13.33 60.54 30.76
CA ALA A 23 -12.90 60.03 32.06
C ALA A 23 -11.55 59.34 31.85
N ALA A 24 -10.52 60.01 32.34
CA ALA A 24 -9.17 59.43 32.43
C ALA A 24 -9.15 58.44 33.59
N ILE A 25 -8.88 57.18 33.29
CA ILE A 25 -8.49 56.18 34.28
C ILE A 25 -7.16 55.58 33.85
N ALA A 26 -6.15 55.84 34.66
CA ALA A 26 -4.87 55.18 34.55
C ALA A 26 -5.01 53.70 34.85
N MET A 27 -4.77 52.86 33.88
CA MET A 27 -4.62 51.41 34.10
C MET A 27 -3.17 51.03 33.90
N MET A 28 -2.62 50.50 34.95
CA MET A 28 -1.34 49.86 35.02
C MET A 28 -1.26 48.73 33.98
N ALA A 29 -0.23 48.83 33.15
CA ALA A 29 0.14 47.74 32.24
C ALA A 29 0.73 46.58 33.05
N ALA A 30 -0.08 45.59 33.33
CA ALA A 30 0.38 44.29 33.73
C ALA A 30 0.74 43.55 32.41
N SER A 31 2.03 43.57 32.05
CA SER A 31 2.59 42.78 30.96
C SER A 31 2.55 41.31 31.37
N GLY A 32 1.40 40.68 31.18
CA GLY A 32 1.31 39.22 31.20
C GLY A 32 2.07 38.64 30.00
N LEU A 33 3.28 38.17 30.26
CA LEU A 33 4.00 37.29 29.33
C LEU A 33 3.12 36.05 29.14
N ALA A 34 2.34 36.03 28.08
CA ALA A 34 1.73 34.79 27.57
C ALA A 34 2.87 33.87 27.15
N VAL A 35 3.30 33.01 28.05
CA VAL A 35 4.13 31.86 27.69
C VAL A 35 3.24 31.02 26.79
N SER A 36 3.47 31.16 25.49
CA SER A 36 3.00 30.21 24.50
C SER A 36 3.62 28.86 24.87
N GLN A 37 2.86 28.03 25.56
CA GLN A 37 3.20 26.62 25.64
C GLN A 37 3.04 26.06 24.23
N ASP A 38 4.15 26.09 23.50
CA ASP A 38 4.33 25.23 22.35
C ASP A 38 4.12 23.78 22.85
N LYS A 39 2.88 23.31 22.72
CA LYS A 39 2.62 21.89 22.78
C LYS A 39 3.34 21.31 21.57
N HIS A 40 4.63 20.98 21.78
CA HIS A 40 5.28 19.97 20.96
C HIS A 40 4.37 18.74 21.04
N VAL A 41 3.44 18.68 20.11
CA VAL A 41 2.80 17.41 19.75
C VAL A 41 3.99 16.56 19.31
N LYS A 42 4.51 15.73 20.22
CA LYS A 42 5.37 14.62 19.84
C LYS A 42 4.60 13.88 18.76
N ARG A 43 4.97 14.13 17.51
CA ARG A 43 4.59 13.29 16.41
C ARG A 43 5.09 11.92 16.83
N GLU A 44 4.21 11.05 17.29
CA GLU A 44 4.55 9.64 17.50
C GLU A 44 5.21 9.25 16.19
N GLU A 45 6.49 8.96 16.24
CA GLU A 45 7.25 8.43 15.12
C GLU A 45 6.53 7.14 14.79
N ARG A 46 5.68 7.20 13.77
CA ARG A 46 4.98 6.01 13.31
C ARG A 46 6.06 5.15 12.71
N ASP A 47 6.17 3.96 13.24
CA ASP A 47 7.07 2.97 12.69
C ASP A 47 6.60 2.65 11.27
N GLU A 48 7.30 3.21 10.30
CA GLU A 48 6.94 3.16 8.89
C GLU A 48 8.10 2.55 8.10
N ILE A 49 7.79 1.51 7.35
CA ILE A 49 8.72 0.90 6.42
C ILE A 49 8.22 1.04 4.99
N SER A 50 9.12 1.22 4.07
CA SER A 50 8.78 1.27 2.64
C SER A 50 9.77 0.45 1.84
N PHE A 51 9.25 -0.29 0.84
CA PHE A 51 10.05 -1.10 -0.07
C PHE A 51 9.39 -1.20 -1.45
N ASN A 52 10.19 -1.57 -2.45
CA ASN A 52 9.69 -1.78 -3.79
C ASN A 52 9.44 -3.26 -4.06
N LEU A 53 8.49 -3.54 -4.96
CA LEU A 53 8.30 -4.84 -5.55
C LEU A 53 8.91 -4.83 -6.96
N LEU A 54 9.57 -5.92 -7.34
CA LEU A 54 10.13 -6.09 -8.68
C LEU A 54 9.16 -6.86 -9.57
N PRO A 55 9.08 -6.49 -10.86
CA PRO A 55 8.24 -7.20 -11.82
C PRO A 55 8.82 -8.59 -12.13
N ASN A 56 7.94 -9.54 -12.35
CA ASN A 56 8.29 -10.85 -12.86
C ASN A 56 8.82 -10.71 -14.30
N PRO A 57 10.08 -11.10 -14.59
CA PRO A 57 10.65 -10.96 -15.93
C PRO A 57 9.85 -11.67 -17.02
N ALA A 58 9.12 -12.73 -16.65
CA ALA A 58 8.33 -13.52 -17.61
C ALA A 58 7.04 -12.82 -18.06
N VAL A 59 6.55 -11.82 -17.30
CA VAL A 59 5.28 -11.15 -17.57
C VAL A 59 5.38 -9.62 -17.58
N VAL A 60 6.58 -9.06 -17.40
CA VAL A 60 6.77 -7.60 -17.32
C VAL A 60 6.21 -6.86 -18.54
N ASP A 61 6.36 -7.42 -19.73
CA ASP A 61 5.85 -6.80 -20.96
C ASP A 61 4.31 -6.81 -21.03
N CYS A 62 3.67 -7.70 -20.29
CA CYS A 62 2.23 -7.72 -20.17
C CYS A 62 1.71 -6.66 -19.20
N LEU A 63 2.52 -6.32 -18.20
CA LEU A 63 2.14 -5.37 -17.17
C LEU A 63 2.17 -3.93 -17.67
N ARG A 64 3.04 -3.62 -18.62
CA ARG A 64 3.32 -2.24 -19.06
C ARG A 64 2.08 -1.56 -19.64
N ALA A 65 1.72 -0.41 -19.10
CA ALA A 65 0.74 0.49 -19.72
C ALA A 65 1.25 1.05 -21.03
N ASN A 66 2.55 1.30 -21.10
CA ASN A 66 3.26 1.89 -22.22
C ASN A 66 4.58 1.12 -22.43
N PRO A 67 4.99 0.76 -23.70
CA PRO A 67 6.22 0.03 -23.97
C PRO A 67 7.50 0.70 -23.46
N TYR A 68 7.46 2.01 -23.24
CA TYR A 68 8.61 2.81 -22.79
C TYR A 68 8.64 3.05 -21.27
N GLU A 69 7.66 2.54 -20.55
CA GLU A 69 7.52 2.73 -19.12
C GLU A 69 7.65 1.40 -18.38
N GLU A 70 8.51 1.38 -17.37
CA GLU A 70 8.62 0.21 -16.49
C GLU A 70 7.53 0.24 -15.44
N PRO A 71 6.79 -0.88 -15.25
CA PRO A 71 5.84 -0.99 -14.16
C PRO A 71 6.57 -0.90 -12.81
N ARG A 72 6.03 -0.11 -11.92
CA ARG A 72 6.57 0.12 -10.57
C ARG A 72 5.53 -0.19 -9.52
N ALA A 73 5.98 -0.75 -8.41
CA ALA A 73 5.17 -0.96 -7.23
C ALA A 73 5.98 -0.61 -5.99
N ARG A 74 5.39 0.21 -5.11
CA ARG A 74 5.97 0.59 -3.82
C ARG A 74 4.98 0.30 -2.72
N ALA A 75 5.40 -0.47 -1.74
CA ALA A 75 4.66 -0.70 -0.52
C ALA A 75 5.15 0.23 0.59
N THR A 76 4.21 0.78 1.35
CA THR A 76 4.46 1.49 2.60
C THR A 76 3.61 0.84 3.68
N VAL A 77 4.25 0.38 4.74
CA VAL A 77 3.58 -0.21 5.90
C VAL A 77 3.73 0.73 7.08
N ILE A 78 2.60 1.07 7.68
CA ILE A 78 2.53 1.90 8.89
C ILE A 78 2.11 0.98 10.02
N ARG A 79 3.03 0.69 10.93
CA ARG A 79 2.78 -0.15 12.09
C ARG A 79 1.80 0.52 13.04
N GLY A 80 0.82 -0.21 13.49
CA GLY A 80 -0.23 0.25 14.39
C GLY A 80 -0.24 -0.52 15.70
N LYS A 81 -0.94 0.02 16.71
CA LYS A 81 -1.07 -0.68 18.01
C LYS A 81 -1.95 -1.94 17.96
N GLN A 82 -2.84 -2.02 16.99
CA GLN A 82 -3.80 -3.13 16.84
C GLN A 82 -3.74 -3.74 15.46
N ASN A 83 -3.63 -2.92 14.44
CA ASN A 83 -3.57 -3.36 13.05
C ASN A 83 -2.59 -2.48 12.30
N ASP A 84 -1.83 -3.07 11.43
CA ASP A 84 -0.97 -2.39 10.50
C ASP A 84 -1.76 -1.91 9.29
N THR A 85 -1.29 -0.82 8.69
CA THR A 85 -1.86 -0.31 7.45
C THR A 85 -0.87 -0.52 6.32
N LEU A 86 -1.29 -1.17 5.26
CA LEU A 86 -0.56 -1.27 4.02
C LEU A 86 -1.10 -0.24 3.02
N ILE A 87 -0.19 0.53 2.42
CA ILE A 87 -0.44 1.38 1.26
C ILE A 87 0.42 0.82 0.14
N LEU A 88 -0.20 0.49 -0.99
CA LEU A 88 0.48 0.02 -2.20
C LEU A 88 0.23 1.02 -3.32
N ASP A 89 1.30 1.64 -3.79
CA ASP A 89 1.31 2.55 -4.94
C ASP A 89 1.81 1.78 -6.16
N LEU A 90 1.04 1.84 -7.25
CA LEU A 90 1.34 1.20 -8.52
C LEU A 90 1.39 2.24 -9.62
N ASP A 91 2.42 2.18 -10.46
CA ASP A 91 2.60 3.06 -11.62
C ASP A 91 2.94 2.26 -12.87
N GLY A 92 2.51 2.75 -14.03
CA GLY A 92 2.83 2.17 -15.32
C GLY A 92 2.23 0.78 -15.57
N ILE A 93 1.20 0.40 -14.81
CA ILE A 93 0.49 -0.86 -14.99
C ILE A 93 -0.64 -0.68 -16.00
N LYS A 94 -0.77 -1.64 -16.91
CA LYS A 94 -1.78 -1.63 -17.98
C LYS A 94 -3.20 -1.54 -17.41
N PRO A 95 -4.00 -0.56 -17.85
CA PRO A 95 -5.39 -0.43 -17.46
C PRO A 95 -6.21 -1.67 -17.79
N GLY A 96 -7.15 -2.02 -16.88
CA GLY A 96 -8.05 -3.15 -17.03
C GLY A 96 -7.52 -4.47 -16.49
N LEU A 97 -6.28 -4.51 -15.99
CA LEU A 97 -5.76 -5.68 -15.28
C LEU A 97 -6.30 -5.75 -13.85
N ALA A 98 -6.40 -6.98 -13.35
CA ALA A 98 -6.76 -7.26 -11.98
C ALA A 98 -5.78 -8.25 -11.36
N PHE A 99 -5.54 -8.10 -10.05
CA PHE A 99 -4.58 -8.91 -9.31
C PHE A 99 -5.09 -9.18 -7.90
N ASP A 100 -4.59 -10.27 -7.32
CA ASP A 100 -4.73 -10.61 -5.91
C ASP A 100 -3.43 -10.28 -5.18
N LEU A 101 -3.51 -9.52 -4.10
CA LEU A 101 -2.41 -9.15 -3.24
C LEU A 101 -2.25 -10.16 -2.10
N PHE A 102 -1.03 -10.65 -1.91
CA PHE A 102 -0.70 -11.62 -0.86
C PHE A 102 0.55 -11.23 -0.09
N THR A 103 0.60 -11.63 1.18
CA THR A 103 1.86 -11.87 1.87
C THR A 103 2.25 -13.34 1.68
N VAL A 104 3.55 -13.61 1.49
CA VAL A 104 4.06 -14.96 1.24
C VAL A 104 5.38 -15.20 1.98
N GLN A 105 5.76 -16.48 2.14
CA GLN A 105 6.97 -16.87 2.85
C GLN A 105 8.24 -16.67 2.02
N ASN A 106 8.20 -17.09 0.77
CA ASN A 106 9.38 -17.18 -0.09
C ASN A 106 9.30 -16.19 -1.22
N SER A 107 10.46 -15.67 -1.63
CA SER A 107 10.58 -14.84 -2.83
C SER A 107 11.13 -15.64 -4.00
N PHE A 108 10.69 -15.28 -5.20
CA PHE A 108 11.30 -15.70 -6.46
C PHE A 108 12.70 -15.08 -6.66
N PHE A 109 12.95 -13.95 -6.01
CA PHE A 109 14.16 -13.17 -6.20
C PHE A 109 15.19 -13.42 -5.09
N GLN A 110 16.46 -13.25 -5.46
CA GLN A 110 17.52 -12.95 -4.51
C GLN A 110 17.52 -11.46 -4.15
N ALA A 111 18.25 -11.08 -3.11
CA ALA A 111 18.36 -9.70 -2.65
C ALA A 111 18.87 -8.71 -3.72
N ASN A 112 19.61 -9.17 -4.69
CA ASN A 112 20.08 -8.38 -5.82
C ASN A 112 19.05 -8.21 -6.94
N GLY A 113 17.83 -8.74 -6.77
CA GLY A 113 16.74 -8.68 -7.74
C GLY A 113 16.82 -9.71 -8.87
N THR A 114 17.82 -10.59 -8.89
CA THR A 114 17.87 -11.68 -9.86
C THR A 114 17.02 -12.86 -9.40
N LYS A 115 16.65 -13.75 -10.32
CA LYS A 115 15.95 -14.99 -9.97
C LYS A 115 16.81 -15.82 -9.01
N ASP A 116 16.21 -16.32 -7.94
CA ASP A 116 16.86 -17.29 -7.08
C ASP A 116 16.98 -18.64 -7.81
N PRO A 117 18.20 -19.16 -8.02
CA PRO A 117 18.40 -20.45 -8.65
C PRO A 117 17.84 -21.63 -7.82
N ASN A 118 17.62 -21.42 -6.53
CA ASN A 118 17.05 -22.44 -5.63
C ASN A 118 15.52 -22.33 -5.51
N PHE A 119 14.90 -21.36 -6.17
CA PHE A 119 13.45 -21.23 -6.11
C PHE A 119 12.76 -22.41 -6.79
N THR A 120 12.05 -23.21 -6.02
CA THR A 120 11.40 -24.45 -6.45
C THR A 120 10.05 -24.27 -7.13
N GLY A 121 9.56 -23.01 -7.24
CA GLY A 121 8.22 -22.69 -7.73
C GLY A 121 7.20 -22.48 -6.60
N SER A 122 7.55 -22.74 -5.34
CA SER A 122 6.67 -22.57 -4.20
C SER A 122 6.98 -21.27 -3.45
N PHE A 123 5.96 -20.46 -3.28
CA PHE A 123 6.01 -19.24 -2.44
C PHE A 123 5.78 -19.55 -0.95
N GLY A 124 5.57 -20.83 -0.61
CA GLY A 124 5.23 -21.24 0.75
C GLY A 124 3.78 -20.90 1.11
N LEU A 125 3.53 -20.70 2.39
CA LEU A 125 2.23 -20.20 2.82
C LEU A 125 1.99 -18.80 2.29
N ALA A 126 0.75 -18.54 1.93
CA ALA A 126 0.31 -17.26 1.40
C ALA A 126 -0.94 -16.79 2.15
N TRP A 127 -1.02 -15.49 2.39
CA TRP A 127 -2.19 -14.90 3.01
C TRP A 127 -2.72 -13.75 2.14
N TYR A 128 -3.95 -13.89 1.70
CA TYR A 128 -4.64 -12.90 0.91
C TYR A 128 -4.85 -11.59 1.68
N GLN A 129 -4.59 -10.47 1.04
CA GLN A 129 -4.70 -9.13 1.62
C GLN A 129 -5.83 -8.31 1.00
N SER A 130 -5.91 -8.26 -0.32
CA SER A 130 -6.85 -7.41 -1.05
C SER A 130 -6.83 -7.69 -2.55
N ASP A 131 -7.93 -7.36 -3.23
CA ASP A 131 -7.96 -7.22 -4.69
C ASP A 131 -7.29 -5.92 -5.12
N ILE A 132 -6.69 -5.96 -6.31
CA ILE A 132 -6.15 -4.80 -7.02
C ILE A 132 -6.85 -4.73 -8.37
N LYS A 133 -7.50 -3.60 -8.69
CA LYS A 133 -8.12 -3.38 -10.01
C LYS A 133 -7.58 -2.10 -10.62
N ILE A 134 -6.88 -2.25 -11.74
CA ILE A 134 -6.36 -1.11 -12.48
C ILE A 134 -7.49 -0.51 -13.31
N GLY A 135 -7.82 0.75 -13.05
CA GLY A 135 -8.89 1.48 -13.73
C GLY A 135 -8.73 1.48 -15.25
N LYS A 136 -9.84 1.76 -15.96
CA LYS A 136 -9.81 1.85 -17.43
C LYS A 136 -9.38 3.24 -17.87
N ALA A 137 -8.35 3.32 -18.70
CA ALA A 137 -8.05 4.33 -19.73
C ALA A 137 -7.91 5.82 -19.33
N THR A 138 -8.30 6.27 -18.17
CA THR A 138 -8.14 7.67 -17.73
C THR A 138 -7.05 7.85 -16.68
N ASP A 139 -6.63 6.76 -16.10
CA ASP A 139 -5.61 6.76 -15.06
C ASP A 139 -4.33 6.26 -15.72
N ASP A 140 -3.29 7.01 -15.74
CA ASP A 140 -1.98 6.72 -16.36
C ASP A 140 -1.32 5.42 -15.83
N GLY A 141 -2.14 4.41 -15.48
CA GLY A 141 -1.72 3.18 -14.83
C GLY A 141 -1.31 3.37 -13.37
N HIS A 142 -1.67 4.52 -12.78
CA HIS A 142 -1.45 4.78 -11.36
C HIS A 142 -2.64 4.31 -10.53
N VAL A 143 -2.37 3.51 -9.51
CA VAL A 143 -3.37 3.05 -8.52
C VAL A 143 -2.74 3.07 -7.14
N GLN A 144 -3.48 3.59 -6.17
CA GLN A 144 -3.15 3.45 -4.76
C GLN A 144 -4.18 2.58 -4.05
N ILE A 145 -3.69 1.57 -3.38
CA ILE A 145 -4.50 0.68 -2.53
C ILE A 145 -4.13 0.92 -1.08
N LYS A 146 -5.13 1.05 -0.22
CA LYS A 146 -4.94 1.11 1.22
C LYS A 146 -5.78 0.04 1.89
N THR A 147 -5.12 -0.84 2.63
CA THR A 147 -5.76 -1.96 3.34
C THR A 147 -5.12 -2.20 4.71
N ILE A 148 -5.73 -3.07 5.50
CA ILE A 148 -5.10 -3.62 6.70
C ILE A 148 -4.10 -4.66 6.25
N LEU A 149 -2.89 -4.62 6.82
CA LEU A 149 -1.89 -5.65 6.58
C LEU A 149 -2.06 -6.78 7.59
N LEU A 150 -1.99 -8.00 7.09
CA LEU A 150 -2.07 -9.25 7.86
C LEU A 150 -0.77 -10.05 7.65
N ASP A 151 0.32 -9.62 8.27
CA ASP A 151 1.63 -10.26 8.15
C ASP A 151 2.05 -11.05 9.40
N ASP A 152 1.49 -10.72 10.56
CA ASP A 152 1.69 -11.45 11.82
C ASP A 152 0.84 -12.73 11.91
N ILE A 153 0.21 -13.13 10.80
CA ILE A 153 -0.61 -14.32 10.78
C ILE A 153 0.27 -15.53 10.52
N PHE A 154 0.22 -16.44 11.47
CA PHE A 154 0.79 -17.76 11.30
C PHE A 154 -0.05 -18.55 10.31
N GLY A 155 0.48 -18.77 9.12
CA GLY A 155 -0.12 -19.72 8.20
C GLY A 155 -0.03 -21.11 8.85
N PHE A 156 -1.14 -21.80 8.98
CA PHE A 156 -1.22 -23.18 9.40
C PHE A 156 -2.09 -23.95 8.44
N ASP A 157 -1.50 -24.96 7.84
CA ASP A 157 -2.25 -25.89 6.99
C ASP A 157 -2.29 -27.26 7.69
N PRO A 158 -3.44 -27.65 8.28
CA PRO A 158 -3.58 -28.90 8.99
C PRO A 158 -3.49 -30.13 8.07
N ASP A 159 -3.81 -29.96 6.78
CA ASP A 159 -3.82 -31.09 5.83
C ASP A 159 -2.40 -31.50 5.46
N VAL A 160 -1.48 -30.53 5.36
CA VAL A 160 -0.05 -30.79 5.10
C VAL A 160 0.81 -30.80 6.34
N ARG A 161 0.22 -30.58 7.52
CA ARG A 161 0.90 -30.57 8.83
C ARG A 161 2.09 -29.60 8.91
N LEU A 162 1.98 -28.47 8.24
CA LEU A 162 2.98 -27.42 8.36
C LEU A 162 2.90 -26.77 9.74
N ALA A 163 4.05 -26.50 10.32
CA ALA A 163 4.13 -25.70 11.53
C ALA A 163 3.68 -24.26 11.21
N PRO A 164 3.11 -23.53 12.17
CA PRO A 164 2.86 -22.12 12.03
C PRO A 164 4.12 -21.39 11.59
N THR A 165 3.98 -20.48 10.63
CA THR A 165 5.10 -19.73 10.09
C THR A 165 4.60 -18.37 9.57
N ASN A 166 5.49 -17.39 9.60
CA ASN A 166 5.17 -16.05 9.18
C ASN A 166 5.44 -15.83 7.70
N THR A 167 4.70 -14.89 7.13
CA THR A 167 4.87 -14.43 5.75
C THR A 167 5.52 -13.05 5.76
N PHE A 168 6.70 -12.91 5.16
CA PHE A 168 7.47 -11.68 5.23
C PHE A 168 7.66 -10.98 3.89
N HIS A 169 7.21 -11.59 2.81
CA HIS A 169 7.23 -11.00 1.49
C HIS A 169 5.83 -10.51 1.10
N LEU A 170 5.79 -9.45 0.30
CA LEU A 170 4.58 -8.93 -0.31
C LEU A 170 4.68 -9.09 -1.82
N GLY A 171 3.60 -9.54 -2.45
CA GLY A 171 3.51 -9.65 -3.89
C GLY A 171 2.06 -9.69 -4.37
N PHE A 172 1.87 -9.57 -5.67
CA PHE A 172 0.55 -9.72 -6.27
C PHE A 172 0.62 -10.56 -7.54
N TRP A 173 -0.46 -11.28 -7.77
CA TRP A 173 -0.65 -12.26 -8.84
C TRP A 173 -1.82 -11.83 -9.70
N PHE A 174 -1.79 -12.15 -10.99
CA PHE A 174 -2.99 -11.99 -11.81
C PHE A 174 -4.17 -12.72 -11.15
N ASP A 175 -5.28 -12.02 -11.00
CA ASP A 175 -6.53 -12.56 -10.44
C ASP A 175 -7.00 -13.82 -11.20
N ASN A 176 -6.78 -13.84 -12.52
CA ASN A 176 -7.12 -14.96 -13.37
C ASN A 176 -5.98 -15.30 -14.34
N PRO A 177 -5.54 -16.58 -14.45
CA PRO A 177 -4.54 -16.99 -15.44
C PRO A 177 -4.91 -16.64 -16.88
N GLN A 178 -6.21 -16.62 -17.20
CA GLN A 178 -6.73 -16.29 -18.52
C GLN A 178 -6.48 -14.83 -18.90
N ASP A 179 -6.48 -13.92 -17.92
CA ASP A 179 -6.22 -12.50 -18.15
C ASP A 179 -4.77 -12.29 -18.61
N ALA A 180 -3.82 -12.98 -17.99
CA ALA A 180 -2.44 -12.98 -18.46
C ALA A 180 -2.30 -13.61 -19.86
N ALA A 181 -2.95 -14.74 -20.10
CA ALA A 181 -2.89 -15.45 -21.38
C ALA A 181 -3.56 -14.69 -22.54
N ALA A 182 -4.58 -13.88 -22.25
CA ALA A 182 -5.29 -13.08 -23.25
C ALA A 182 -4.47 -11.88 -23.76
N LEU A 183 -3.40 -11.49 -23.06
CA LEU A 183 -2.57 -10.36 -23.46
C LEU A 183 -1.59 -10.79 -24.56
N PRO A 184 -1.55 -10.11 -25.73
CA PRO A 184 -0.70 -10.49 -26.85
C PRO A 184 0.81 -10.52 -26.54
N THR A 185 1.21 -9.76 -25.53
CA THR A 185 2.60 -9.63 -25.08
C THR A 185 2.95 -10.60 -23.95
N CYS A 186 1.96 -11.33 -23.41
CA CYS A 186 2.12 -12.30 -22.35
C CYS A 186 2.15 -13.70 -22.95
N HIS A 187 3.31 -14.29 -23.03
CA HIS A 187 3.45 -15.69 -23.47
C HIS A 187 3.19 -16.66 -22.30
N PHE A 188 2.06 -16.48 -21.61
CA PHE A 188 1.71 -17.30 -20.47
C PHE A 188 0.76 -18.43 -20.89
N ASP A 189 1.07 -19.65 -20.49
CA ASP A 189 0.21 -20.81 -20.69
C ASP A 189 -0.76 -20.95 -19.51
N PRO A 190 -2.08 -20.69 -19.71
CA PRO A 190 -3.06 -20.72 -18.63
C PRO A 190 -3.35 -22.15 -18.13
N THR A 191 -2.84 -23.18 -18.80
CA THR A 191 -3.00 -24.58 -18.37
C THR A 191 -1.93 -24.99 -17.34
N ARG A 192 -0.88 -24.18 -17.18
CA ARG A 192 0.14 -24.43 -16.17
C ARG A 192 -0.43 -24.28 -14.77
N PRO A 193 -0.11 -25.20 -13.86
CA PRO A 193 -0.46 -25.03 -12.46
C PRO A 193 0.11 -23.72 -11.92
N THR A 194 -0.72 -22.96 -11.24
CA THR A 194 -0.30 -21.79 -10.48
C THR A 194 -0.05 -22.19 -9.03
N PRO A 195 0.77 -21.45 -8.28
CA PRO A 195 1.11 -21.82 -6.90
C PRO A 195 -0.08 -21.73 -5.93
N PHE A 196 -1.15 -21.06 -6.32
CA PHE A 196 -2.36 -20.90 -5.49
C PHE A 196 -3.52 -21.68 -6.12
N ASN A 197 -3.92 -22.77 -5.46
CA ASN A 197 -5.00 -23.68 -5.90
C ASN A 197 -6.27 -23.51 -5.07
N GLY A 198 -6.64 -22.30 -4.68
CA GLY A 198 -7.87 -22.00 -3.98
C GLY A 198 -9.08 -21.91 -4.92
N GLU A 199 -10.18 -21.36 -4.42
CA GLU A 199 -11.36 -21.03 -5.22
C GLU A 199 -11.02 -20.04 -6.35
N HIS A 200 -10.02 -19.20 -6.10
CA HIS A 200 -9.40 -18.31 -7.08
C HIS A 200 -8.10 -18.94 -7.55
N LYS A 201 -8.08 -19.40 -8.78
CA LYS A 201 -6.84 -19.82 -9.43
C LYS A 201 -6.08 -18.56 -9.86
N ALA A 202 -5.24 -18.05 -8.99
CA ALA A 202 -4.39 -16.93 -9.33
C ALA A 202 -3.49 -17.27 -10.52
N GLY A 203 -3.22 -16.28 -11.36
CA GLY A 203 -2.29 -16.39 -12.48
C GLY A 203 -0.83 -16.39 -12.05
N PRO A 204 0.10 -16.08 -12.95
CA PRO A 204 1.49 -15.88 -12.57
C PRO A 204 1.63 -14.71 -11.62
N PHE A 205 2.67 -14.71 -10.76
CA PHE A 205 2.95 -13.50 -10.01
C PHE A 205 3.35 -12.37 -10.96
N ALA A 206 2.84 -11.18 -10.65
CA ALA A 206 3.11 -9.98 -11.43
C ALA A 206 4.31 -9.22 -10.86
N MET A 207 4.31 -8.95 -9.57
CA MET A 207 5.40 -8.28 -8.86
C MET A 207 5.56 -8.86 -7.46
N LEU A 208 6.81 -8.82 -6.94
CA LEU A 208 7.14 -9.40 -5.64
C LEU A 208 8.28 -8.64 -4.98
N SER A 209 8.26 -8.54 -3.65
CA SER A 209 9.36 -7.98 -2.88
C SER A 209 10.59 -8.88 -2.89
N VAL A 210 11.77 -8.27 -2.76
CA VAL A 210 13.03 -8.99 -2.64
C VAL A 210 13.39 -9.26 -1.18
N PRO A 211 14.14 -10.32 -0.87
CA PRO A 211 14.65 -10.55 0.48
C PRO A 211 15.74 -9.52 0.86
N ASP A 212 15.91 -9.30 2.14
CA ASP A 212 17.06 -8.60 2.68
C ASP A 212 18.35 -9.41 2.47
N ALA A 213 19.42 -8.72 2.07
CA ALA A 213 20.67 -9.39 1.70
C ALA A 213 21.39 -10.11 2.85
N LYS A 214 21.13 -9.70 4.10
CA LYS A 214 21.82 -10.24 5.28
C LYS A 214 21.00 -11.36 5.93
N SER A 215 19.72 -11.15 6.09
CA SER A 215 18.83 -12.09 6.77
C SER A 215 18.22 -13.13 5.83
N GLY A 216 18.09 -12.82 4.54
CA GLY A 216 17.31 -13.61 3.59
C GLY A 216 15.81 -13.55 3.79
N LEU A 217 15.33 -12.78 4.78
CA LEU A 217 13.93 -12.60 5.09
C LEU A 217 13.32 -11.48 4.25
N GLY A 218 12.00 -11.50 4.10
CA GLY A 218 11.29 -10.45 3.40
C GLY A 218 11.26 -9.11 4.17
N PRO A 219 10.95 -7.99 3.49
CA PRO A 219 11.01 -6.65 4.06
C PRO A 219 9.99 -6.40 5.18
N LEU A 220 9.00 -7.26 5.36
CA LEU A 220 8.05 -7.17 6.47
C LEU A 220 8.65 -7.58 7.82
N CYS A 221 9.78 -8.30 7.80
CA CYS A 221 10.56 -8.56 8.99
C CYS A 221 11.47 -7.36 9.31
N THR A 222 11.10 -6.56 10.29
CA THR A 222 11.84 -5.36 10.68
C THR A 222 12.95 -5.61 11.71
N ASP A 223 12.85 -6.72 12.46
CA ASP A 223 13.85 -7.11 13.46
C ASP A 223 14.35 -8.55 13.24
N PRO A 224 15.21 -8.76 12.22
CA PRO A 224 15.73 -10.09 11.90
C PRO A 224 16.79 -10.54 12.91
N ASN A 225 16.59 -11.70 13.52
CA ASN A 225 17.61 -12.38 14.29
C ASN A 225 18.57 -13.14 13.37
N ASN A 226 19.72 -12.55 13.10
CA ASN A 226 20.76 -13.11 12.25
C ASN A 226 21.73 -14.06 12.99
N SER A 227 21.48 -14.38 14.27
CA SER A 227 22.29 -15.34 15.02
C SER A 227 21.95 -16.79 14.71
N THR A 228 20.84 -17.04 14.01
CA THR A 228 20.40 -18.36 13.56
C THR A 228 20.61 -18.52 12.05
N THR A 229 20.69 -19.78 11.58
CA THR A 229 20.77 -20.11 10.15
C THR A 229 19.75 -21.20 9.84
N PRO A 230 18.66 -20.92 9.12
CA PRO A 230 18.30 -19.60 8.57
C PRO A 230 17.98 -18.57 9.66
N ALA A 231 18.04 -17.28 9.31
CA ALA A 231 17.64 -16.19 10.18
C ALA A 231 16.14 -16.29 10.52
N THR A 232 15.78 -15.85 11.71
CA THR A 232 14.37 -15.79 12.16
C THR A 232 13.96 -14.35 12.39
N CYS A 233 12.67 -14.06 12.34
CA CYS A 233 12.16 -12.75 12.70
C CYS A 233 11.74 -12.73 14.16
N THR A 234 12.18 -11.71 14.88
CA THR A 234 11.67 -11.43 16.22
C THR A 234 10.34 -10.71 16.06
N LEU A 235 9.28 -11.30 16.61
CA LEU A 235 7.92 -10.74 16.59
C LEU A 235 7.69 -9.88 17.83
#